data_418cf5183e9394ba59574cd0042ec1b4
#
_entry.id   418cf5183e9394ba59574cd0042ec1b4
#
_cell.length_a   1.000
_cell.length_b   1.000
_cell.length_c   1.000
_cell.angle_alpha   90.00
_cell.angle_beta   90.00
_cell.angle_gamma   90.00
#
_symmetry.space_group_name_H-M   'P 1'
#
loop_
_entity.id
_entity.type
_entity.pdbx_description
1 polymer ?
#
loop_
_entity_poly.entity_id
_entity_poly.type
_entity_poly.pdbx_seq_one_letter_code
_entity_poly.pdbx_strand_id
1 'polypeptide(L)'
;ITSRFTVDTSSSDQRFVIEDTRADMSTLTVKIQTSSSDSTENTYTQATDITGVNATSNVYFLQEAENGKFEIYFGDGVIGRALSDDNIIILTYVVTNKAAANDASTFTSAGAIDGITDISVRTDVKATGGAEPESIASIKYNAPLDYAAQGRCVTTEDYKVVVKSIYNDTKSLQV
;
A
#
# COMPACT_ATOMS: atom_id res chain seq x y z
N ILE A 1 4.80 7.63 -8.36
CA ILE A 1 5.14 6.76 -9.51
C ILE A 1 3.86 6.18 -10.06
N THR A 2 3.82 5.99 -11.39
CA THR A 2 2.70 5.31 -12.06
C THR A 2 3.26 4.16 -12.89
N SER A 3 2.79 2.94 -12.61
CA SER A 3 3.10 1.74 -13.38
C SER A 3 1.87 1.30 -14.17
N ARG A 4 2.09 0.74 -15.36
CA ARG A 4 1.03 0.26 -16.25
C ARG A 4 1.31 -1.16 -16.68
N PHE A 5 0.28 -1.99 -16.72
CA PHE A 5 0.33 -3.37 -17.20
C PHE A 5 -0.85 -3.61 -18.13
N THR A 6 -0.66 -4.42 -19.15
CA THR A 6 -1.74 -4.88 -20.01
C THR A 6 -2.15 -6.29 -19.59
N VAL A 7 -3.43 -6.52 -19.49
CA VAL A 7 -4.00 -7.83 -19.18
C VAL A 7 -3.95 -8.71 -20.41
N ASP A 8 -3.48 -9.96 -20.24
CA ASP A 8 -3.48 -11.00 -21.25
C ASP A 8 -4.23 -12.21 -20.69
N THR A 9 -5.49 -12.37 -21.08
CA THR A 9 -6.36 -13.44 -20.55
C THR A 9 -5.97 -14.85 -21.02
N SER A 10 -5.02 -14.99 -21.93
CA SER A 10 -4.43 -16.29 -22.28
C SER A 10 -3.54 -16.87 -21.17
N SER A 11 -3.03 -16.00 -20.29
CA SER A 11 -2.28 -16.37 -19.10
C SER A 11 -3.22 -16.50 -17.91
N SER A 12 -3.31 -17.71 -17.34
CA SER A 12 -4.02 -17.92 -16.09
C SER A 12 -3.18 -17.42 -14.90
N ASP A 13 -3.83 -16.93 -13.85
CA ASP A 13 -3.19 -16.51 -12.59
C ASP A 13 -2.21 -15.34 -12.76
N GLN A 14 -2.66 -14.25 -13.39
CA GLN A 14 -1.84 -13.05 -13.57
C GLN A 14 -1.61 -12.33 -12.26
N ARG A 15 -0.34 -12.10 -11.94
CA ARG A 15 0.11 -11.33 -10.80
C ARG A 15 0.96 -10.16 -11.26
N PHE A 16 0.65 -8.98 -10.79
CA PHE A 16 1.28 -7.74 -11.22
C PHE A 16 2.17 -7.23 -10.09
N VAL A 17 3.47 -7.42 -10.27
CA VAL A 17 4.47 -7.13 -9.23
C VAL A 17 4.83 -5.65 -9.23
N ILE A 18 4.82 -5.06 -8.04
CA ILE A 18 5.34 -3.71 -7.78
C ILE A 18 6.81 -3.87 -7.41
N GLU A 19 7.69 -3.52 -8.35
CA GLU A 19 9.12 -3.79 -8.26
C GLU A 19 9.86 -2.94 -7.23
N ASP A 20 9.38 -1.73 -6.93
CA ASP A 20 10.06 -0.82 -5.98
C ASP A 20 9.71 -1.20 -4.53
N THR A 21 10.69 -1.73 -3.81
CA THR A 21 10.57 -2.10 -2.38
C THR A 21 10.38 -0.91 -1.44
N ARG A 22 10.46 0.33 -1.95
CA ARG A 22 10.19 1.56 -1.20
C ARG A 22 8.78 2.07 -1.43
N ALA A 23 7.97 1.37 -2.22
CA ALA A 23 6.61 1.76 -2.50
C ALA A 23 5.76 1.71 -1.21
N ASP A 24 5.05 2.79 -0.95
CA ASP A 24 4.13 2.88 0.17
C ASP A 24 2.74 2.38 -0.27
N MET A 25 2.41 1.17 0.14
CA MET A 25 1.15 0.52 -0.24
C MET A 25 -0.08 1.20 0.36
N SER A 26 0.06 1.99 1.43
CA SER A 26 -1.05 2.77 1.98
C SER A 26 -1.52 3.87 1.03
N THR A 27 -0.67 4.28 0.09
CA THR A 27 -0.95 5.29 -0.93
C THR A 27 -1.37 4.70 -2.28
N LEU A 28 -1.43 3.36 -2.38
CA LEU A 28 -1.71 2.67 -3.64
C LEU A 28 -3.12 2.99 -4.14
N THR A 29 -3.18 3.49 -5.35
CA THR A 29 -4.43 3.67 -6.11
C THR A 29 -4.39 2.77 -7.33
N VAL A 30 -5.44 1.97 -7.49
CA VAL A 30 -5.59 1.03 -8.60
C VAL A 30 -6.75 1.45 -9.48
N LYS A 31 -6.47 1.64 -10.75
CA LYS A 31 -7.49 1.91 -11.77
C LYS A 31 -7.33 0.95 -12.93
N ILE A 32 -8.44 0.56 -13.50
CA ILE A 32 -8.49 -0.27 -14.71
C ILE A 32 -9.09 0.56 -15.83
N GLN A 33 -8.27 0.81 -16.86
CA GLN A 33 -8.70 1.43 -18.10
C GLN A 33 -9.20 0.33 -19.05
N THR A 34 -10.28 0.61 -19.77
CA THR A 34 -10.95 -0.39 -20.61
C THR A 34 -10.02 -0.96 -21.69
N SER A 35 -9.29 -0.11 -22.41
CA SER A 35 -8.30 -0.54 -23.42
C SER A 35 -7.39 0.62 -23.82
N SER A 36 -6.45 0.38 -24.70
CA SER A 36 -5.61 1.44 -25.29
C SER A 36 -6.40 2.45 -26.13
N SER A 37 -7.53 2.05 -26.70
CA SER A 37 -8.41 2.89 -27.53
C SER A 37 -9.58 3.51 -26.74
N ASP A 38 -9.88 3.00 -25.55
CA ASP A 38 -10.93 3.50 -24.66
C ASP A 38 -10.33 3.89 -23.32
N SER A 39 -10.24 5.19 -23.05
CA SER A 39 -9.66 5.76 -21.83
C SER A 39 -10.62 5.76 -20.62
N THR A 40 -11.76 5.09 -20.71
CA THR A 40 -12.68 4.95 -19.56
C THR A 40 -11.97 4.19 -18.43
N GLU A 41 -11.89 4.81 -17.25
CA GLU A 41 -11.21 4.25 -16.09
C GLU A 41 -12.23 3.89 -14.99
N ASN A 42 -12.05 2.73 -14.37
CA ASN A 42 -12.77 2.31 -13.18
C ASN A 42 -11.79 2.20 -12.01
N THR A 43 -12.13 2.81 -10.89
CA THR A 43 -11.34 2.67 -9.66
C THR A 43 -11.66 1.34 -8.98
N TYR A 44 -10.61 0.65 -8.53
CA TYR A 44 -10.70 -0.59 -7.79
C TYR A 44 -10.25 -0.34 -6.35
N THR A 45 -10.86 -1.03 -5.40
CA THR A 45 -10.56 -0.94 -3.97
C THR A 45 -9.92 -2.23 -3.46
N GLN A 46 -9.06 -2.12 -2.46
CA GLN A 46 -8.46 -3.31 -1.85
C GLN A 46 -9.53 -4.13 -1.12
N ALA A 47 -9.59 -5.41 -1.43
CA ALA A 47 -10.41 -6.36 -0.67
C ALA A 47 -9.64 -6.79 0.58
N THR A 48 -10.07 -6.30 1.74
CA THR A 48 -9.56 -6.71 3.06
C THR A 48 -10.44 -7.79 3.70
N ASP A 49 -11.68 -7.91 3.23
CA ASP A 49 -12.66 -8.91 3.64
C ASP A 49 -13.42 -9.40 2.40
N ILE A 50 -13.50 -10.71 2.24
CA ILE A 50 -14.13 -11.35 1.09
C ILE A 50 -15.64 -11.57 1.29
N THR A 51 -16.17 -11.40 2.49
CA THR A 51 -17.59 -11.72 2.80
C THR A 51 -18.60 -10.85 2.06
N GLY A 52 -18.22 -9.62 1.68
CA GLY A 52 -19.05 -8.70 0.90
C GLY A 52 -18.70 -8.62 -0.59
N VAL A 53 -17.71 -9.39 -1.05
CA VAL A 53 -17.24 -9.35 -2.43
C VAL A 53 -18.06 -10.29 -3.31
N ASN A 54 -18.51 -9.81 -4.47
CA ASN A 54 -19.27 -10.58 -5.46
C ASN A 54 -18.65 -10.44 -6.87
N ALA A 55 -19.18 -11.17 -7.83
CA ALA A 55 -18.66 -11.23 -9.21
C ALA A 55 -18.54 -9.88 -9.94
N THR A 56 -19.23 -8.84 -9.47
CA THR A 56 -19.22 -7.50 -10.09
C THR A 56 -18.45 -6.46 -9.30
N SER A 57 -17.90 -6.84 -8.13
CA SER A 57 -17.16 -5.92 -7.27
C SER A 57 -15.83 -5.54 -7.91
N ASN A 58 -15.58 -4.23 -8.03
CA ASN A 58 -14.30 -3.69 -8.51
C ASN A 58 -13.28 -3.71 -7.37
N VAL A 59 -12.68 -4.87 -7.14
CA VAL A 59 -11.71 -5.08 -6.07
C VAL A 59 -10.42 -5.67 -6.61
N TYR A 60 -9.33 -5.40 -5.89
CA TYR A 60 -8.05 -6.06 -6.07
C TYR A 60 -7.58 -6.66 -4.74
N PHE A 61 -6.73 -7.66 -4.84
CA PHE A 61 -6.07 -8.29 -3.69
C PHE A 61 -4.60 -7.89 -3.70
N LEU A 62 -4.08 -7.56 -2.54
CA LEU A 62 -2.69 -7.17 -2.33
C LEU A 62 -2.04 -8.18 -1.41
N GLN A 63 -0.87 -8.68 -1.80
CA GLN A 63 -0.06 -9.53 -0.94
C GLN A 63 1.43 -9.19 -1.08
N GLU A 64 2.19 -9.56 -0.07
CA GLU A 64 3.64 -9.45 -0.11
C GLU A 64 4.23 -10.55 -1.00
N ALA A 65 5.15 -10.16 -1.87
CA ALA A 65 5.91 -11.04 -2.74
C ALA A 65 7.35 -11.22 -2.20
N GLU A 66 8.17 -11.97 -2.91
CA GLU A 66 9.55 -12.19 -2.52
C GLU A 66 10.37 -10.90 -2.47
N ASN A 67 11.37 -10.88 -1.58
CA ASN A 67 12.32 -9.78 -1.44
C ASN A 67 11.71 -8.43 -1.05
N GLY A 68 10.60 -8.43 -0.29
CA GLY A 68 9.95 -7.21 0.19
C GLY A 68 9.24 -6.41 -0.90
N LYS A 69 8.92 -7.04 -2.01
CA LYS A 69 8.05 -6.50 -3.05
C LYS A 69 6.60 -6.79 -2.70
N PHE A 70 5.70 -6.16 -3.45
CA PHE A 70 4.27 -6.42 -3.37
C PHE A 70 3.75 -6.86 -4.72
N GLU A 71 2.71 -7.67 -4.71
CA GLU A 71 1.99 -8.04 -5.92
C GLU A 71 0.50 -7.84 -5.74
N ILE A 72 -0.17 -7.51 -6.83
CA ILE A 72 -1.62 -7.42 -6.87
C ILE A 72 -2.18 -8.43 -7.87
N TYR A 73 -3.36 -8.90 -7.57
CA TYR A 73 -4.16 -9.73 -8.48
C TYR A 73 -5.64 -9.36 -8.36
N PHE A 74 -6.43 -9.83 -9.28
CA PHE A 74 -7.83 -9.47 -9.43
C PHE A 74 -8.74 -10.67 -9.29
N GLY A 75 -10.03 -10.42 -9.20
CA GLY A 75 -11.03 -11.47 -9.11
C GLY A 75 -11.13 -12.31 -10.38
N ASP A 76 -11.71 -13.49 -10.23
CA ASP A 76 -11.95 -14.50 -11.26
C ASP A 76 -13.36 -14.44 -11.88
N GLY A 77 -14.17 -13.46 -11.48
CA GLY A 77 -15.59 -13.34 -11.87
C GLY A 77 -16.54 -14.11 -10.94
N VAL A 78 -16.02 -14.70 -9.87
CA VAL A 78 -16.80 -15.27 -8.75
C VAL A 78 -16.56 -14.43 -7.50
N ILE A 79 -15.31 -14.25 -7.11
CA ILE A 79 -14.88 -13.39 -6.01
C ILE A 79 -14.14 -12.19 -6.61
N GLY A 80 -14.87 -11.10 -6.83
CA GLY A 80 -14.40 -9.91 -7.52
C GLY A 80 -14.56 -10.01 -9.05
N ARG A 81 -14.60 -8.85 -9.69
CA ARG A 81 -14.71 -8.75 -11.14
C ARG A 81 -13.45 -9.28 -11.81
N ALA A 82 -13.63 -10.20 -12.77
CA ALA A 82 -12.56 -10.60 -13.67
C ALA A 82 -12.19 -9.45 -14.63
N LEU A 83 -10.93 -9.32 -14.95
CA LEU A 83 -10.46 -8.41 -15.98
C LEU A 83 -10.66 -9.01 -17.37
N SER A 84 -10.81 -8.14 -18.36
CA SER A 84 -10.92 -8.52 -19.76
C SER A 84 -9.55 -8.37 -20.44
N ASP A 85 -9.38 -9.08 -21.53
CA ASP A 85 -8.21 -8.92 -22.39
C ASP A 85 -8.04 -7.47 -22.81
N ASP A 86 -6.78 -7.03 -22.98
CA ASP A 86 -6.42 -5.65 -23.31
C ASP A 86 -6.79 -4.57 -22.26
N ASN A 87 -7.39 -4.94 -21.12
CA ASN A 87 -7.50 -3.99 -20.02
C ASN A 87 -6.12 -3.47 -19.62
N ILE A 88 -6.04 -2.18 -19.27
CA ILE A 88 -4.81 -1.58 -18.78
C ILE A 88 -4.93 -1.30 -17.29
N ILE A 89 -4.09 -1.95 -16.50
CA ILE A 89 -3.98 -1.73 -15.06
C ILE A 89 -3.06 -0.54 -14.84
N ILE A 90 -3.55 0.45 -14.10
CA ILE A 90 -2.83 1.66 -13.75
C ILE A 90 -2.65 1.69 -12.24
N LEU A 91 -1.42 1.52 -11.80
CA LEU A 91 -1.02 1.58 -10.40
C LEU A 91 -0.34 2.92 -10.14
N THR A 92 -0.86 3.69 -9.19
CA THR A 92 -0.24 4.93 -8.75
C THR A 92 0.06 4.83 -7.26
N TYR A 93 1.30 5.07 -6.87
CA TYR A 93 1.77 4.99 -5.49
C TYR A 93 2.91 5.96 -5.23
N VAL A 94 3.13 6.28 -3.95
CA VAL A 94 4.26 7.09 -3.50
C VAL A 94 5.44 6.18 -3.18
N VAL A 95 6.64 6.63 -3.52
CA VAL A 95 7.90 5.97 -3.12
C VAL A 95 8.51 6.79 -2.00
N THR A 96 8.82 6.13 -0.89
CA THR A 96 9.36 6.77 0.31
C THR A 96 10.86 6.52 0.45
N ASN A 97 11.56 7.44 1.09
CA ASN A 97 12.96 7.24 1.48
C ASN A 97 13.08 6.65 2.90
N LYS A 98 11.98 6.13 3.46
CA LYS A 98 11.93 5.50 4.79
C LYS A 98 12.54 6.43 5.85
N ALA A 99 13.32 5.88 6.79
CA ALA A 99 13.98 6.65 7.85
C ALA A 99 14.96 7.70 7.32
N ALA A 100 15.53 7.52 6.12
CA ALA A 100 16.49 8.45 5.54
C ALA A 100 15.91 9.83 5.19
N ALA A 101 14.58 9.96 5.13
CA ALA A 101 13.91 11.23 4.92
C ALA A 101 13.78 12.09 6.20
N ASN A 102 13.97 11.50 7.38
CA ASN A 102 13.87 12.23 8.64
C ASN A 102 14.93 13.33 8.73
N ASP A 103 14.58 14.39 9.48
CA ASP A 103 15.40 15.59 9.66
C ASP A 103 15.65 16.43 8.40
N ALA A 104 15.05 16.09 7.26
CA ALA A 104 15.11 16.95 6.08
C ALA A 104 14.52 18.33 6.42
N SER A 105 15.29 19.38 6.18
CA SER A 105 14.95 20.76 6.57
C SER A 105 15.11 21.77 5.44
N THR A 106 15.61 21.35 4.29
CA THR A 106 15.78 22.21 3.12
C THR A 106 14.89 21.72 1.99
N PHE A 107 13.96 22.56 1.57
CA PHE A 107 13.04 22.28 0.47
C PHE A 107 13.08 23.42 -0.54
N THR A 108 12.97 23.06 -1.81
CA THR A 108 12.88 24.02 -2.93
C THR A 108 11.65 23.73 -3.74
N SER A 109 11.06 24.75 -4.36
CA SER A 109 9.97 24.53 -5.28
C SER A 109 10.47 23.79 -6.52
N ALA A 110 9.74 22.75 -6.94
CA ALA A 110 10.06 21.99 -8.15
C ALA A 110 9.62 22.72 -9.44
N GLY A 111 8.86 23.82 -9.33
CA GLY A 111 8.36 24.57 -10.47
C GLY A 111 7.56 25.80 -10.07
N ALA A 112 6.98 26.47 -11.06
CA ALA A 112 6.10 27.62 -10.83
C ALA A 112 4.78 27.17 -10.18
N ILE A 113 4.26 27.99 -9.27
CA ILE A 113 2.92 27.86 -8.72
C ILE A 113 2.08 28.99 -9.32
N ASP A 114 1.06 28.64 -10.08
CA ASP A 114 0.17 29.59 -10.79
C ASP A 114 0.96 30.65 -11.63
N GLY A 115 2.03 30.19 -12.31
CA GLY A 115 2.88 31.04 -13.13
C GLY A 115 3.94 31.84 -12.37
N ILE A 116 3.94 31.81 -11.04
CA ILE A 116 4.92 32.52 -10.20
C ILE A 116 6.15 31.62 -10.03
N THR A 117 7.32 32.12 -10.40
CA THR A 117 8.60 31.41 -10.33
C THR A 117 9.47 31.82 -9.14
N ASP A 118 9.28 33.03 -8.63
CA ASP A 118 10.03 33.57 -7.47
C ASP A 118 9.34 33.14 -6.16
N ILE A 119 9.58 31.88 -5.78
CA ILE A 119 8.95 31.24 -4.62
C ILE A 119 10.00 31.05 -3.55
N SER A 120 9.78 31.68 -2.39
CA SER A 120 10.57 31.43 -1.19
C SER A 120 9.92 30.33 -0.33
N VAL A 121 10.67 29.26 -0.09
CA VAL A 121 10.24 28.14 0.77
C VAL A 121 10.92 28.25 2.11
N ARG A 122 10.13 28.27 3.20
CA ARG A 122 10.63 28.23 4.57
C ARG A 122 10.15 26.93 5.24
N THR A 123 11.09 26.20 5.83
CA THR A 123 10.76 25.02 6.61
C THR A 123 10.38 25.44 8.02
N ASP A 124 9.17 25.10 8.44
CA ASP A 124 8.68 25.37 9.80
C ASP A 124 9.00 24.20 10.73
N VAL A 125 8.76 22.97 10.27
CA VAL A 125 9.08 21.75 10.99
C VAL A 125 9.86 20.81 10.06
N LYS A 126 10.92 20.20 10.59
CA LYS A 126 11.68 19.18 9.85
C LYS A 126 10.83 17.95 9.54
N ALA A 127 11.15 17.24 8.46
CA ALA A 127 10.48 15.99 8.13
C ALA A 127 10.67 14.94 9.24
N THR A 128 9.60 14.29 9.63
CA THR A 128 9.57 13.22 10.64
C THR A 128 8.62 12.12 10.22
N GLY A 129 8.65 10.97 10.91
CA GLY A 129 7.70 9.87 10.70
C GLY A 129 8.17 8.81 9.70
N GLY A 130 9.33 8.99 9.08
CA GLY A 130 9.94 7.93 8.28
C GLY A 130 10.47 6.80 9.16
N ALA A 131 10.19 5.55 8.77
CA ALA A 131 10.65 4.36 9.49
C ALA A 131 11.11 3.28 8.51
N GLU A 132 12.01 2.43 8.96
CA GLU A 132 12.35 1.20 8.25
C GLU A 132 11.26 0.14 8.46
N PRO A 133 11.10 -0.82 7.53
CA PRO A 133 10.22 -1.96 7.74
C PRO A 133 10.56 -2.72 9.02
N GLU A 134 9.57 -3.36 9.61
CA GLU A 134 9.78 -4.18 10.80
C GLU A 134 10.81 -5.29 10.52
N SER A 135 11.73 -5.52 11.46
CA SER A 135 12.74 -6.56 11.29
C SER A 135 12.13 -7.96 11.40
N ILE A 136 12.71 -8.93 10.71
CA ILE A 136 12.29 -10.34 10.78
C ILE A 136 12.29 -10.87 12.21
N ALA A 137 13.23 -10.43 13.06
CA ALA A 137 13.28 -10.82 14.46
C ALA A 137 12.07 -10.28 15.24
N SER A 138 11.68 -9.05 14.98
CA SER A 138 10.49 -8.44 15.58
C SER A 138 9.20 -9.13 15.11
N ILE A 139 9.09 -9.39 13.80
CA ILE A 139 7.94 -10.12 13.23
C ILE A 139 7.80 -11.50 13.86
N LYS A 140 8.91 -12.27 13.97
CA LYS A 140 8.90 -13.59 14.60
C LYS A 140 8.45 -13.55 16.07
N TYR A 141 8.75 -12.46 16.76
CA TYR A 141 8.33 -12.29 18.16
C TYR A 141 6.86 -11.84 18.27
N ASN A 142 6.44 -10.88 17.45
CA ASN A 142 5.11 -10.28 17.57
C ASN A 142 4.00 -11.10 16.89
N ALA A 143 4.25 -11.73 15.75
CA ALA A 143 3.22 -12.42 14.97
C ALA A 143 2.48 -13.55 15.76
N PRO A 144 3.15 -14.39 16.57
CA PRO A 144 2.43 -15.36 17.40
C PRO A 144 1.53 -14.72 18.45
N LEU A 145 1.93 -13.56 18.99
CA LEU A 145 1.17 -12.82 19.99
C LEU A 145 -0.06 -12.18 19.37
N ASP A 146 0.08 -11.56 18.20
CA ASP A 146 -1.02 -11.01 17.40
C ASP A 146 -2.03 -12.09 17.03
N TYR A 147 -1.54 -13.24 16.57
CA TYR A 147 -2.38 -14.37 16.25
C TYR A 147 -3.15 -14.90 17.47
N ALA A 148 -2.51 -14.97 18.63
CA ALA A 148 -3.15 -15.41 19.87
C ALA A 148 -4.22 -14.43 20.37
N ALA A 149 -3.95 -13.12 20.25
CA ALA A 149 -4.88 -12.06 20.63
C ALA A 149 -6.15 -12.02 19.76
N GLN A 150 -6.05 -12.38 18.48
CA GLN A 150 -7.16 -12.37 17.50
C GLN A 150 -7.96 -11.06 17.51
N GLY A 151 -7.29 -9.92 17.66
CA GLY A 151 -7.92 -8.59 17.75
C GLY A 151 -8.76 -8.37 19.01
N ARG A 152 -8.62 -9.22 20.03
CA ARG A 152 -9.33 -9.09 21.32
C ARG A 152 -8.39 -8.59 22.41
N CYS A 153 -8.95 -7.93 23.43
CA CYS A 153 -8.24 -7.48 24.62
C CYS A 153 -8.86 -8.17 25.85
N VAL A 154 -8.38 -9.37 26.20
CA VAL A 154 -8.88 -10.15 27.34
C VAL A 154 -7.80 -10.33 28.40
N THR A 155 -6.59 -10.64 27.99
CA THR A 155 -5.43 -10.81 28.89
C THR A 155 -4.52 -9.58 28.85
N THR A 156 -3.65 -9.45 29.86
CA THR A 156 -2.65 -8.36 29.90
C THR A 156 -1.72 -8.37 28.67
N GLU A 157 -1.42 -9.56 28.13
CA GLU A 157 -0.59 -9.69 26.95
C GLU A 157 -1.35 -9.22 25.68
N ASP A 158 -2.65 -9.51 25.56
CA ASP A 158 -3.47 -9.01 24.45
C ASP A 158 -3.48 -7.47 24.43
N TYR A 159 -3.63 -6.82 25.59
CA TYR A 159 -3.57 -5.36 25.69
C TYR A 159 -2.21 -4.81 25.21
N LYS A 160 -1.11 -5.47 25.57
CA LYS A 160 0.23 -5.05 25.12
C LYS A 160 0.36 -5.12 23.60
N VAL A 161 -0.15 -6.18 22.99
CA VAL A 161 -0.14 -6.40 21.56
C VAL A 161 -0.96 -5.33 20.83
N VAL A 162 -2.22 -5.15 21.25
CA VAL A 162 -3.14 -4.20 20.62
C VAL A 162 -2.67 -2.76 20.77
N VAL A 163 -2.18 -2.36 21.95
CA VAL A 163 -1.61 -1.00 22.12
C VAL A 163 -0.41 -0.79 21.22
N LYS A 164 0.47 -1.79 21.08
CA LYS A 164 1.64 -1.72 20.23
C LYS A 164 1.29 -1.63 18.74
N SER A 165 0.24 -2.30 18.31
CA SER A 165 -0.25 -2.23 16.92
C SER A 165 -0.85 -0.87 16.57
N ILE A 166 -1.48 -0.20 17.55
CA ILE A 166 -2.06 1.14 17.37
C ILE A 166 -0.99 2.24 17.51
N TYR A 167 -0.01 2.03 18.39
CA TYR A 167 1.03 3.01 18.70
C TYR A 167 2.41 2.38 18.68
N ASN A 168 3.01 2.33 17.51
CA ASN A 168 4.29 1.64 17.23
C ASN A 168 5.48 2.18 18.03
N ASP A 169 5.43 3.44 18.47
CA ASP A 169 6.51 4.06 19.26
C ASP A 169 6.51 3.65 20.74
N THR A 170 5.62 2.75 21.15
CA THR A 170 5.54 2.26 22.52
C THR A 170 6.79 1.43 22.88
N LYS A 171 7.66 1.98 23.72
CA LYS A 171 8.89 1.32 24.16
C LYS A 171 8.69 0.47 25.42
N SER A 172 7.72 0.81 26.24
CA SER A 172 7.40 0.10 27.48
C SER A 172 5.91 0.24 27.76
N LEU A 173 5.27 -0.85 28.11
CA LEU A 173 3.86 -0.90 28.49
C LEU A 173 3.71 -1.79 29.73
N GLN A 174 3.08 -1.26 30.75
CA GLN A 174 2.68 -2.00 31.93
C GLN A 174 1.14 -1.99 31.97
N VAL A 175 0.55 -3.18 32.07
CA VAL A 175 -0.89 -3.40 32.15
C VAL A 175 -1.21 -4.12 33.46
#